data_f3f1303f8a35558fee03c916e2bac4c1
#
_entry.id   f3f1303f8a35558fee03c916e2bac4c1
#
_cell.length_a   1.000
_cell.length_b   1.000
_cell.length_c   1.000
_cell.angle_alpha   90.00
_cell.angle_beta   90.00
_cell.angle_gamma   90.00
#
_symmetry.space_group_name_H-M   'P 1'
#
loop_
_entity.id
_entity.type
_entity.pdbx_description
1 polymer ?
#
loop_
_entity_poly.entity_id
_entity_poly.type
_entity_poly.pdbx_seq_one_letter_code
_entity_poly.pdbx_strand_id
1 'polypeptide(L)'
;MNKTLIIFSLAIGSLAYSQSVFNGTAGGASQGLGWGQTDAAAVDFFTNLSSRPKKMLSVKDIKGTPYFVEEFKLAKVYYGGKFEEGKNIYIRHNAYTDELEMAISPYQYASDQILIKENKVYCEVEGVTFKLLPFISKSSGSPEIGYLQTVFEGEKYNVNLNQTKVFMKQQAARTSLERSFPPRFVDSQVFYFSKEGETPKYLNTSKGSLKKLFKNKSGAKKLLNIKGNDMEILKVVFTALEKE
;
A
#
# COMPACT_ATOMS: atom_id res chain seq x y z
N MET A 1 39.84 27.64 -54.39
CA MET A 1 38.55 27.39 -53.68
C MET A 1 38.30 25.89 -53.70
N ASN A 2 38.75 25.19 -52.67
CA ASN A 2 38.61 23.75 -52.58
C ASN A 2 37.47 23.42 -51.60
N LYS A 3 36.42 22.79 -52.13
CA LYS A 3 35.29 22.27 -51.35
C LYS A 3 35.62 20.83 -50.93
N THR A 4 35.90 20.62 -49.67
CA THR A 4 36.08 19.30 -49.08
C THR A 4 34.72 18.72 -48.70
N LEU A 5 34.35 17.65 -49.37
CA LEU A 5 33.09 16.90 -49.09
C LEU A 5 33.39 15.87 -47.99
N ILE A 6 32.81 16.06 -46.82
CA ILE A 6 32.88 15.07 -45.71
C ILE A 6 31.69 14.15 -45.83
N ILE A 7 31.96 12.92 -46.20
CA ILE A 7 30.96 11.83 -46.21
C ILE A 7 30.87 11.24 -44.79
N PHE A 8 29.75 11.45 -44.14
CA PHE A 8 29.42 10.82 -42.86
C PHE A 8 28.79 9.46 -43.16
N SER A 9 29.57 8.40 -42.96
CA SER A 9 29.05 7.01 -43.02
C SER A 9 28.30 6.69 -41.72
N LEU A 10 26.98 6.56 -41.83
CA LEU A 10 26.09 6.14 -40.75
C LEU A 10 26.19 4.61 -40.59
N ALA A 11 26.89 4.15 -39.57
CA ALA A 11 26.93 2.72 -39.21
C ALA A 11 25.62 2.39 -38.48
N ILE A 12 24.69 1.71 -39.17
CA ILE A 12 23.47 1.15 -38.58
C ILE A 12 23.84 -0.13 -37.85
N GLY A 13 24.06 -0.04 -36.55
CA GLY A 13 24.20 -1.17 -35.67
C GLY A 13 22.83 -1.87 -35.46
N SER A 14 22.63 -3.00 -36.11
CA SER A 14 21.49 -3.88 -35.86
C SER A 14 21.61 -4.49 -34.46
N LEU A 15 20.82 -4.01 -33.51
CA LEU A 15 20.63 -4.68 -32.24
C LEU A 15 19.77 -5.92 -32.49
N ALA A 16 20.39 -7.09 -32.57
CA ALA A 16 19.71 -8.37 -32.55
C ALA A 16 19.10 -8.56 -31.15
N TYR A 17 17.78 -8.36 -31.05
CA TYR A 17 17.03 -8.83 -29.90
C TYR A 17 16.97 -10.37 -29.97
N SER A 18 17.76 -11.01 -29.13
CA SER A 18 17.63 -12.43 -28.84
C SER A 18 16.33 -12.66 -28.09
N GLN A 19 15.27 -13.02 -28.84
CA GLN A 19 14.08 -13.62 -28.24
C GLN A 19 14.44 -15.06 -27.87
N SER A 20 14.68 -15.31 -26.59
CA SER A 20 14.68 -16.67 -26.07
C SER A 20 13.22 -17.17 -26.07
N VAL A 21 12.88 -17.92 -27.12
CA VAL A 21 11.66 -18.72 -27.15
C VAL A 21 11.83 -19.83 -26.12
N PHE A 22 11.25 -19.64 -24.94
CA PHE A 22 11.12 -20.70 -23.96
C PHE A 22 9.99 -21.65 -24.42
N ASN A 23 10.37 -22.65 -25.25
CA ASN A 23 9.51 -23.76 -25.57
C ASN A 23 9.54 -24.79 -24.42
N GLY A 24 8.71 -24.53 -23.39
CA GLY A 24 8.43 -25.48 -22.33
C GLY A 24 7.09 -26.14 -22.58
N THR A 25 7.06 -27.23 -23.38
CA THR A 25 5.94 -28.16 -23.39
C THR A 25 5.89 -28.90 -22.07
N ALA A 26 5.03 -28.51 -21.18
CA ALA A 26 4.55 -29.35 -20.09
C ALA A 26 3.06 -29.09 -19.93
N GLY A 27 2.27 -30.06 -20.46
CA GLY A 27 0.83 -30.07 -20.25
C GLY A 27 0.49 -30.24 -18.79
N GLY A 28 -0.30 -29.31 -18.29
CA GLY A 28 -0.90 -29.33 -16.99
C GLY A 28 -1.86 -28.14 -16.92
N ALA A 29 -3.13 -28.39 -17.20
CA ALA A 29 -4.18 -27.39 -17.09
C ALA A 29 -4.28 -26.92 -15.65
N SER A 30 -3.60 -25.84 -15.29
CA SER A 30 -3.93 -25.04 -14.12
C SER A 30 -4.95 -23.99 -14.55
N GLN A 31 -6.23 -24.34 -14.43
CA GLN A 31 -7.29 -23.35 -14.54
C GLN A 31 -7.12 -22.32 -13.42
N GLY A 32 -6.68 -21.15 -13.80
CA GLY A 32 -6.99 -19.84 -13.37
C GLY A 32 -7.21 -19.58 -11.89
N LEU A 33 -6.13 -19.25 -11.19
CA LEU A 33 -6.18 -18.16 -10.23
C LEU A 33 -5.66 -16.94 -11.00
N GLY A 34 -6.59 -16.05 -11.41
CA GLY A 34 -6.27 -14.83 -12.15
C GLY A 34 -5.59 -13.79 -11.24
N TRP A 35 -4.37 -14.08 -10.86
CA TRP A 35 -3.45 -13.10 -10.33
C TRP A 35 -2.75 -12.50 -11.54
N GLY A 36 -3.01 -11.23 -11.82
CA GLY A 36 -2.46 -10.55 -12.99
C GLY A 36 -0.94 -10.67 -13.04
N GLN A 37 -0.41 -10.76 -14.26
CA GLN A 37 1.02 -10.98 -14.57
C GLN A 37 1.99 -9.90 -14.06
N THR A 38 1.53 -8.93 -13.27
CA THR A 38 2.33 -7.80 -12.78
C THR A 38 2.86 -7.97 -11.37
N ASP A 39 2.51 -9.05 -10.69
CA ASP A 39 2.97 -9.26 -9.32
C ASP A 39 4.16 -10.22 -9.27
N ALA A 40 5.33 -9.73 -9.75
CA ALA A 40 6.60 -10.48 -9.65
C ALA A 40 6.91 -10.87 -8.19
N ALA A 41 6.50 -10.04 -7.23
CA ALA A 41 6.67 -10.33 -5.81
C ALA A 41 5.76 -11.47 -5.34
N ALA A 42 4.54 -11.56 -5.84
CA ALA A 42 3.64 -12.70 -5.56
C ALA A 42 4.12 -13.97 -6.26
N VAL A 43 4.60 -13.87 -7.51
CA VAL A 43 5.19 -15.01 -8.24
C VAL A 43 6.46 -15.49 -7.55
N ASP A 44 7.37 -14.61 -7.15
CA ASP A 44 8.56 -14.96 -6.36
C ASP A 44 8.20 -15.54 -5.00
N PHE A 45 7.17 -15.01 -4.38
CA PHE A 45 6.62 -15.53 -3.13
C PHE A 45 6.12 -16.98 -3.29
N PHE A 46 5.31 -17.27 -4.31
CA PHE A 46 4.81 -18.62 -4.58
C PHE A 46 5.93 -19.54 -5.09
N THR A 47 6.89 -19.04 -5.87
CA THR A 47 8.04 -19.81 -6.35
C THR A 47 8.98 -20.19 -5.19
N ASN A 48 9.23 -19.31 -4.24
CA ASN A 48 10.00 -19.61 -3.04
C ASN A 48 9.29 -20.59 -2.08
N LEU A 49 7.96 -20.67 -2.13
CA LEU A 49 7.19 -21.70 -1.42
C LEU A 49 7.25 -23.06 -2.11
N SER A 50 7.48 -23.09 -3.43
CA SER A 50 7.53 -24.34 -4.24
C SER A 50 8.85 -25.09 -4.14
N SER A 51 9.90 -24.52 -3.51
CA SER A 51 11.22 -25.14 -3.41
C SER A 51 11.32 -26.34 -2.44
N ARG A 52 10.21 -26.75 -1.84
CA ARG A 52 10.13 -28.01 -1.07
C ARG A 52 9.17 -28.99 -1.72
N PRO A 53 9.61 -30.21 -2.10
CA PRO A 53 8.81 -31.19 -2.87
C PRO A 53 7.66 -31.82 -2.09
N LYS A 54 7.26 -31.34 -0.92
CA LYS A 54 6.17 -31.91 -0.11
C LYS A 54 5.18 -30.82 0.28
N LYS A 55 4.08 -30.75 -0.45
CA LYS A 55 2.89 -29.95 -0.23
C LYS A 55 3.02 -28.48 -0.67
N MET A 56 2.60 -28.20 -1.92
CA MET A 56 2.28 -26.84 -2.32
C MET A 56 1.23 -26.30 -1.34
N LEU A 57 1.55 -25.17 -0.68
CA LEU A 57 0.55 -24.48 0.14
C LEU A 57 -0.56 -24.00 -0.80
N SER A 58 -1.77 -24.48 -0.57
CA SER A 58 -2.93 -23.88 -1.21
C SER A 58 -3.17 -22.51 -0.61
N VAL A 59 -3.70 -21.56 -1.39
CA VAL A 59 -4.18 -20.25 -0.86
C VAL A 59 -5.13 -20.47 0.31
N LYS A 60 -5.88 -21.58 0.32
CA LYS A 60 -6.75 -22.01 1.41
C LYS A 60 -6.02 -22.31 2.74
N ASP A 61 -4.72 -22.58 2.68
CA ASP A 61 -3.91 -22.86 3.86
C ASP A 61 -3.37 -21.57 4.51
N ILE A 62 -3.50 -20.41 3.86
CA ILE A 62 -3.07 -19.11 4.38
C ILE A 62 -4.21 -18.49 5.20
N LYS A 63 -3.93 -18.13 6.44
CA LYS A 63 -4.91 -17.45 7.29
C LYS A 63 -4.94 -15.95 7.01
N GLY A 64 -6.16 -15.41 6.89
CA GLY A 64 -6.37 -14.00 6.60
C GLY A 64 -6.22 -13.67 5.11
N THR A 65 -6.22 -12.40 4.81
CA THR A 65 -6.32 -11.84 3.47
C THR A 65 -5.39 -10.64 3.34
N PRO A 66 -4.92 -10.28 2.15
CA PRO A 66 -4.09 -9.09 1.93
C PRO A 66 -4.86 -7.77 2.11
N TYR A 67 -6.17 -7.83 2.34
CA TYR A 67 -7.05 -6.67 2.43
C TYR A 67 -7.50 -6.40 3.86
N PHE A 68 -7.80 -5.14 4.20
CA PHE A 68 -8.60 -4.78 5.39
C PHE A 68 -10.10 -4.80 5.06
N VAL A 69 -10.45 -4.44 3.83
CA VAL A 69 -11.80 -4.53 3.26
C VAL A 69 -11.68 -5.33 1.97
N GLU A 70 -12.35 -6.49 1.90
CA GLU A 70 -12.22 -7.42 0.77
C GLU A 70 -13.05 -7.00 -0.44
N GLU A 71 -14.14 -6.26 -0.21
CA GLU A 71 -15.03 -5.82 -1.27
C GLU A 71 -14.48 -4.56 -1.95
N PHE A 72 -14.74 -4.49 -3.24
CA PHE A 72 -14.57 -3.25 -3.98
C PHE A 72 -15.65 -2.24 -3.61
N LYS A 73 -15.26 -1.03 -3.24
CA LYS A 73 -16.13 0.07 -2.83
C LYS A 73 -16.13 1.18 -3.85
N LEU A 74 -17.29 1.82 -4.05
CA LEU A 74 -17.40 2.97 -4.93
C LEU A 74 -16.42 4.07 -4.49
N ALA A 75 -15.66 4.60 -5.44
CA ALA A 75 -14.64 5.58 -5.18
C ALA A 75 -14.80 6.82 -6.06
N LYS A 76 -14.38 7.96 -5.52
CA LYS A 76 -14.12 9.18 -6.29
C LYS A 76 -12.62 9.29 -6.53
N VAL A 77 -12.20 9.38 -7.77
CA VAL A 77 -10.80 9.52 -8.16
C VAL A 77 -10.52 10.97 -8.55
N TYR A 78 -9.39 11.47 -8.11
CA TYR A 78 -8.96 12.84 -8.37
C TYR A 78 -7.58 12.85 -9.04
N TYR A 79 -7.41 13.71 -10.03
CA TYR A 79 -6.13 14.00 -10.66
C TYR A 79 -5.82 15.50 -10.58
N GLY A 80 -4.67 15.85 -9.98
CA GLY A 80 -4.29 17.25 -9.79
C GLY A 80 -5.32 18.10 -9.02
N GLY A 81 -6.05 17.49 -8.10
CA GLY A 81 -7.11 18.13 -7.30
C GLY A 81 -8.47 18.24 -7.99
N LYS A 82 -8.60 17.79 -9.25
CA LYS A 82 -9.87 17.76 -9.99
C LYS A 82 -10.48 16.37 -9.92
N PHE A 83 -11.78 16.32 -9.64
CA PHE A 83 -12.53 15.07 -9.69
C PHE A 83 -12.66 14.60 -11.14
N GLU A 84 -12.29 13.34 -11.37
CA GLU A 84 -12.46 12.69 -12.68
C GLU A 84 -13.89 12.15 -12.78
N GLU A 85 -14.74 12.91 -13.49
CA GLU A 85 -16.11 12.52 -13.77
C GLU A 85 -16.16 11.46 -14.88
N GLY A 86 -17.08 10.51 -14.77
CA GLY A 86 -17.29 9.54 -15.83
C GLY A 86 -17.91 8.25 -15.36
N LYS A 87 -17.13 7.17 -15.36
CA LYS A 87 -17.61 5.84 -14.99
C LYS A 87 -17.51 5.63 -13.48
N ASN A 88 -18.45 4.86 -12.92
CA ASN A 88 -18.30 4.36 -11.55
C ASN A 88 -17.05 3.50 -11.47
N ILE A 89 -16.11 3.92 -10.65
CA ILE A 89 -14.88 3.20 -10.35
C ILE A 89 -15.03 2.65 -8.94
N TYR A 90 -14.73 1.38 -8.78
CA TYR A 90 -14.71 0.72 -7.49
C TYR A 90 -13.27 0.43 -7.13
N ILE A 91 -12.88 0.72 -5.88
CA ILE A 91 -11.50 0.57 -5.42
C ILE A 91 -11.46 -0.34 -4.19
N ARG A 92 -10.39 -1.13 -4.12
CA ARG A 92 -10.02 -1.94 -2.97
C ARG A 92 -8.53 -1.75 -2.70
N HIS A 93 -8.15 -1.51 -1.44
CA HIS A 93 -6.76 -1.39 -1.05
C HIS A 93 -6.15 -2.76 -0.74
N ASN A 94 -5.20 -3.18 -1.57
CA ASN A 94 -4.32 -4.31 -1.28
C ASN A 94 -3.21 -3.83 -0.34
N ALA A 95 -3.39 -4.07 0.95
CA ALA A 95 -2.49 -3.58 1.98
C ALA A 95 -1.18 -4.38 2.09
N TYR A 96 -1.06 -5.51 1.37
CA TYR A 96 0.17 -6.28 1.29
C TYR A 96 1.12 -5.75 0.23
N THR A 97 0.60 -5.41 -0.97
CA THR A 97 1.39 -4.83 -2.07
C THR A 97 1.38 -3.30 -2.06
N ASP A 98 0.59 -2.69 -1.16
CA ASP A 98 0.33 -1.26 -1.10
C ASP A 98 -0.18 -0.72 -2.44
N GLU A 99 -1.25 -1.32 -2.96
CA GLU A 99 -1.86 -0.98 -4.24
C GLU A 99 -3.35 -0.71 -4.09
N LEU A 100 -3.86 0.23 -4.90
CA LEU A 100 -5.28 0.49 -5.02
C LEU A 100 -5.79 -0.22 -6.29
N GLU A 101 -6.36 -1.40 -6.10
CA GLU A 101 -6.96 -2.19 -7.16
C GLU A 101 -8.26 -1.53 -7.64
N MET A 102 -8.47 -1.47 -8.97
CA MET A 102 -9.64 -0.85 -9.59
C MET A 102 -10.53 -1.89 -10.23
N ALA A 103 -11.84 -1.70 -10.11
CA ALA A 103 -12.87 -2.53 -10.74
C ALA A 103 -13.99 -1.67 -11.33
N ILE A 104 -14.72 -2.23 -12.30
CA ILE A 104 -15.90 -1.59 -12.91
C ILE A 104 -17.20 -2.05 -12.23
N SER A 105 -17.12 -2.99 -11.32
CA SER A 105 -18.25 -3.56 -10.59
C SER A 105 -17.84 -3.91 -9.15
N PRO A 106 -18.70 -3.69 -8.15
CA PRO A 106 -18.42 -4.07 -6.76
C PRO A 106 -18.36 -5.59 -6.54
N TYR A 107 -18.92 -6.36 -7.46
CA TYR A 107 -18.97 -7.82 -7.38
C TYR A 107 -17.79 -8.52 -8.06
N GLN A 108 -16.84 -7.76 -8.57
CA GLN A 108 -15.64 -8.30 -9.18
C GLN A 108 -14.78 -8.95 -8.09
N TYR A 109 -14.37 -10.21 -8.32
CA TYR A 109 -13.58 -10.95 -7.32
C TYR A 109 -12.11 -10.53 -7.33
N ALA A 110 -11.53 -10.31 -8.52
CA ALA A 110 -10.15 -9.91 -8.71
C ALA A 110 -10.05 -8.80 -9.76
N SER A 111 -9.01 -8.01 -9.69
CA SER A 111 -8.66 -7.04 -10.71
C SER A 111 -7.17 -7.10 -10.99
N ASP A 112 -6.82 -6.96 -12.25
CA ASP A 112 -5.46 -6.78 -12.77
C ASP A 112 -5.13 -5.30 -13.02
N GLN A 113 -6.10 -4.40 -12.75
CA GLN A 113 -5.93 -2.95 -12.90
C GLN A 113 -5.68 -2.31 -11.55
N ILE A 114 -4.66 -1.47 -11.49
CA ILE A 114 -4.32 -0.69 -10.30
C ILE A 114 -4.36 0.81 -10.63
N LEU A 115 -4.70 1.61 -9.64
CA LEU A 115 -4.61 3.06 -9.75
C LEU A 115 -3.15 3.46 -9.88
N ILE A 116 -2.85 4.34 -10.84
CA ILE A 116 -1.49 4.79 -11.08
C ILE A 116 -0.89 5.45 -9.83
N LYS A 117 0.35 5.03 -9.48
CA LYS A 117 1.08 5.55 -8.32
C LYS A 117 1.76 6.88 -8.63
N GLU A 118 0.98 7.94 -8.64
CA GLU A 118 1.45 9.32 -8.77
C GLU A 118 0.97 10.19 -7.62
N ASN A 119 1.79 11.12 -7.15
CA ASN A 119 1.45 12.02 -6.05
C ASN A 119 0.27 12.97 -6.33
N LYS A 120 -0.06 13.17 -7.62
CA LYS A 120 -1.22 13.97 -8.06
C LYS A 120 -2.52 13.18 -8.10
N VAL A 121 -2.44 11.86 -7.97
CA VAL A 121 -3.59 10.95 -8.01
C VAL A 121 -3.94 10.53 -6.59
N TYR A 122 -5.19 10.73 -6.22
CA TYR A 122 -5.72 10.24 -4.96
C TYR A 122 -7.18 9.81 -5.11
N CYS A 123 -7.69 9.05 -4.19
CA CYS A 123 -9.09 8.64 -4.21
C CYS A 123 -9.75 8.78 -2.84
N GLU A 124 -11.07 8.94 -2.87
CA GLU A 124 -11.95 8.91 -1.71
C GLU A 124 -12.84 7.66 -1.82
N VAL A 125 -12.78 6.81 -0.83
CA VAL A 125 -13.55 5.57 -0.72
C VAL A 125 -14.33 5.61 0.59
N GLU A 126 -15.66 5.63 0.53
CA GLU A 126 -16.52 5.69 1.73
C GLU A 126 -16.12 6.80 2.73
N GLY A 127 -15.69 7.98 2.23
CA GLY A 127 -15.27 9.11 3.07
C GLY A 127 -13.84 9.00 3.62
N VAL A 128 -13.09 7.98 3.23
CA VAL A 128 -11.67 7.84 3.55
C VAL A 128 -10.84 8.23 2.32
N THR A 129 -9.95 9.21 2.47
CA THR A 129 -9.06 9.65 1.39
C THR A 129 -7.74 8.89 1.46
N PHE A 130 -7.35 8.28 0.33
CA PHE A 130 -6.07 7.62 0.12
C PHE A 130 -5.18 8.51 -0.74
N LYS A 131 -4.03 8.91 -0.22
CA LYS A 131 -3.01 9.71 -0.91
C LYS A 131 -1.68 8.96 -0.95
N LEU A 132 -0.99 9.01 -2.08
CA LEU A 132 0.39 8.53 -2.18
C LEU A 132 1.33 9.60 -1.62
N LEU A 133 1.91 9.36 -0.45
CA LEU A 133 2.72 10.34 0.26
C LEU A 133 4.08 9.75 0.66
N PRO A 134 5.15 10.58 0.65
CA PRO A 134 6.40 10.23 1.31
C PRO A 134 6.21 10.29 2.84
N PHE A 135 6.86 9.38 3.57
CA PHE A 135 6.87 9.36 5.03
C PHE A 135 8.16 8.73 5.56
N ILE A 136 8.50 8.98 6.82
CA ILE A 136 9.62 8.31 7.47
C ILE A 136 9.12 7.03 8.13
N SER A 137 9.50 5.90 7.58
CA SER A 137 9.06 4.58 8.04
C SER A 137 9.41 4.34 9.51
N LYS A 138 8.45 3.84 10.28
CA LYS A 138 8.67 3.47 11.69
C LYS A 138 9.67 2.33 11.83
N SER A 139 9.68 1.40 10.88
CA SER A 139 10.50 0.17 10.97
C SER A 139 11.94 0.40 10.54
N SER A 140 12.16 1.12 9.45
CA SER A 140 13.47 1.35 8.86
C SER A 140 14.11 2.68 9.29
N GLY A 141 13.29 3.66 9.73
CA GLY A 141 13.75 5.03 9.97
C GLY A 141 14.08 5.80 8.69
N SER A 142 13.85 5.20 7.52
CA SER A 142 14.18 5.76 6.20
C SER A 142 12.96 6.33 5.50
N PRO A 143 13.13 7.24 4.54
CA PRO A 143 12.05 7.71 3.69
C PRO A 143 11.48 6.56 2.85
N GLU A 144 10.18 6.42 2.86
CA GLU A 144 9.39 5.50 2.05
C GLU A 144 8.25 6.27 1.39
N ILE A 145 7.68 5.71 0.32
CA ILE A 145 6.51 6.26 -0.36
C ILE A 145 5.44 5.18 -0.36
N GLY A 146 4.22 5.52 0.05
CA GLY A 146 3.12 4.57 0.08
C GLY A 146 1.77 5.26 0.22
N TYR A 147 0.70 4.47 0.11
CA TYR A 147 -0.65 4.98 0.32
C TYR A 147 -0.93 5.19 1.79
N LEU A 148 -1.29 6.42 2.13
CA LEU A 148 -1.72 6.81 3.47
C LEU A 148 -3.19 7.23 3.43
N GLN A 149 -3.94 6.79 4.43
CA GLN A 149 -5.31 7.25 4.67
C GLN A 149 -5.27 8.55 5.45
N THR A 150 -5.96 9.59 4.98
CA THR A 150 -6.07 10.84 5.69
C THR A 150 -6.99 10.67 6.91
N VAL A 151 -6.44 10.85 8.09
CA VAL A 151 -7.18 10.87 9.37
C VAL A 151 -7.63 12.27 9.71
N PHE A 152 -6.71 13.23 9.60
CA PHE A 152 -6.95 14.64 9.80
C PHE A 152 -6.09 15.45 8.83
N GLU A 153 -6.64 16.44 8.19
CA GLU A 153 -5.96 17.38 7.30
C GLU A 153 -6.34 18.81 7.69
N GLY A 154 -5.37 19.55 8.16
CA GLY A 154 -5.50 20.97 8.56
C GLY A 154 -4.43 21.82 7.91
N GLU A 155 -4.44 23.11 8.20
CA GLU A 155 -3.43 24.05 7.70
C GLU A 155 -2.08 23.84 8.40
N LYS A 156 -2.11 23.64 9.74
CA LYS A 156 -0.89 23.48 10.57
C LYS A 156 -0.46 22.03 10.73
N TYR A 157 -1.39 21.10 10.72
CA TYR A 157 -1.16 19.71 11.10
C TYR A 157 -1.84 18.73 10.15
N ASN A 158 -1.14 17.63 9.85
CA ASN A 158 -1.71 16.50 9.12
C ASN A 158 -1.48 15.21 9.90
N VAL A 159 -2.50 14.35 9.94
CA VAL A 159 -2.41 13.01 10.53
C VAL A 159 -2.87 12.00 9.50
N ASN A 160 -2.06 11.00 9.28
CA ASN A 160 -2.30 9.95 8.31
C ASN A 160 -2.15 8.57 8.97
N LEU A 161 -2.87 7.59 8.44
CA LEU A 161 -2.79 6.19 8.83
C LEU A 161 -2.22 5.37 7.67
N ASN A 162 -1.16 4.65 7.92
CA ASN A 162 -0.67 3.60 7.05
C ASN A 162 -1.21 2.26 7.53
N GLN A 163 -1.96 1.57 6.67
CA GLN A 163 -2.47 0.23 6.91
C GLN A 163 -1.74 -0.75 5.99
N THR A 164 -1.00 -1.67 6.57
CA THR A 164 -0.27 -2.70 5.83
C THR A 164 -0.61 -4.10 6.35
N LYS A 165 -0.51 -5.08 5.47
CA LYS A 165 -0.57 -6.50 5.80
C LYS A 165 0.82 -7.10 5.67
N VAL A 166 1.27 -7.78 6.70
CA VAL A 166 2.58 -8.45 6.70
C VAL A 166 2.35 -9.95 6.57
N PHE A 167 2.95 -10.55 5.56
CA PHE A 167 2.89 -12.00 5.42
C PHE A 167 3.88 -12.68 6.35
N MET A 168 3.39 -13.56 7.20
CA MET A 168 4.17 -14.41 8.09
C MET A 168 4.21 -15.83 7.53
N LYS A 169 5.41 -16.32 7.23
CA LYS A 169 5.63 -17.70 6.77
C LYS A 169 5.19 -18.70 7.84
N GLN A 170 4.92 -19.92 7.42
CA GLN A 170 4.67 -21.03 8.36
C GLN A 170 5.82 -21.17 9.35
N GLN A 171 5.48 -21.26 10.61
CA GLN A 171 6.43 -21.53 11.69
C GLN A 171 6.11 -22.90 12.30
N ALA A 172 7.00 -23.87 12.10
CA ALA A 172 6.89 -25.17 12.76
C ALA A 172 7.27 -25.05 14.24
N ALA A 173 6.60 -25.82 15.08
CA ALA A 173 7.02 -26.01 16.47
C ALA A 173 8.44 -26.59 16.50
N ARG A 174 9.32 -26.00 17.29
CA ARG A 174 10.70 -26.48 17.50
C ARG A 174 10.78 -27.50 18.63
N THR A 175 9.84 -27.41 19.55
CA THR A 175 9.71 -28.29 20.71
C THR A 175 8.27 -28.78 20.86
N SER A 176 8.04 -29.80 21.66
CA SER A 176 6.69 -30.27 21.96
C SER A 176 5.82 -29.29 22.76
N LEU A 177 6.42 -28.26 23.33
CA LEU A 177 5.72 -27.20 24.07
C LEU A 177 5.37 -25.99 23.20
N GLU A 178 6.00 -25.84 22.05
CA GLU A 178 5.72 -24.75 21.11
C GLU A 178 4.52 -25.09 20.20
N ARG A 179 3.81 -24.05 19.80
CA ARG A 179 2.73 -24.18 18.80
C ARG A 179 3.27 -23.92 17.41
N SER A 180 2.86 -24.74 16.45
CA SER A 180 3.05 -24.43 15.04
C SER A 180 2.04 -23.38 14.60
N PHE A 181 2.48 -22.46 13.76
CA PHE A 181 1.60 -21.45 13.15
C PHE A 181 1.57 -21.65 11.64
N PRO A 182 0.37 -21.70 11.02
CA PRO A 182 0.25 -21.70 9.58
C PRO A 182 0.70 -20.36 9.01
N PRO A 183 0.97 -20.28 7.70
CA PRO A 183 1.21 -19.01 7.04
C PRO A 183 0.00 -18.10 7.19
N ARG A 184 0.23 -16.80 7.40
CA ARG A 184 -0.85 -15.86 7.67
C ARG A 184 -0.48 -14.44 7.32
N PHE A 185 -1.50 -13.63 7.02
CA PHE A 185 -1.39 -12.19 7.02
C PHE A 185 -1.62 -11.63 8.42
N VAL A 186 -0.83 -10.65 8.81
CA VAL A 186 -0.91 -9.95 10.10
C VAL A 186 -1.10 -8.46 9.82
N ASP A 187 -2.06 -7.87 10.51
CA ASP A 187 -2.39 -6.46 10.39
C ASP A 187 -1.31 -5.59 11.03
N SER A 188 -0.96 -4.52 10.35
CA SER A 188 -0.12 -3.47 10.87
C SER A 188 -0.77 -2.11 10.57
N GLN A 189 -0.93 -1.30 11.61
CA GLN A 189 -1.48 0.03 11.51
C GLN A 189 -0.54 1.02 12.20
N VAL A 190 -0.09 2.03 11.46
CA VAL A 190 0.87 3.00 11.95
C VAL A 190 0.38 4.40 11.62
N PHE A 191 0.24 5.24 12.65
CA PHE A 191 -0.10 6.64 12.46
C PHE A 191 1.15 7.47 12.21
N TYR A 192 1.01 8.41 11.30
CA TYR A 192 2.03 9.38 10.93
C TYR A 192 1.50 10.79 11.13
N PHE A 193 2.36 11.68 11.55
CA PHE A 193 2.07 13.07 11.82
C PHE A 193 3.08 13.96 11.13
N SER A 194 2.60 15.07 10.56
CA SER A 194 3.44 16.14 10.04
C SER A 194 2.86 17.50 10.43
N LYS A 195 3.74 18.48 10.54
CA LYS A 195 3.38 19.88 10.44
C LYS A 195 3.38 20.30 8.98
N GLU A 196 2.83 21.48 8.70
CA GLU A 196 2.81 22.05 7.36
C GLU A 196 4.20 21.96 6.69
N GLY A 197 4.24 21.41 5.46
CA GLY A 197 5.47 21.25 4.67
C GLY A 197 6.48 20.20 5.16
N GLU A 198 6.25 19.55 6.30
CA GLU A 198 7.14 18.50 6.79
C GLU A 198 6.77 17.13 6.25
N THR A 199 7.76 16.24 6.09
CA THR A 199 7.53 14.82 5.81
C THR A 199 6.90 14.14 7.02
N PRO A 200 5.78 13.40 6.86
CA PRO A 200 5.13 12.67 7.94
C PRO A 200 6.08 11.72 8.67
N LYS A 201 6.09 11.79 10.00
CA LYS A 201 6.89 10.94 10.90
C LYS A 201 5.99 10.11 11.79
N TYR A 202 6.49 9.00 12.29
CA TYR A 202 5.77 8.12 13.19
C TYR A 202 5.14 8.89 14.36
N LEU A 203 3.84 8.70 14.55
CA LEU A 203 3.08 9.21 15.69
C LEU A 203 2.80 8.08 16.68
N ASN A 204 3.35 8.19 17.88
CA ASN A 204 2.99 7.28 18.96
C ASN A 204 1.66 7.74 19.59
N THR A 205 0.61 6.93 19.43
CA THR A 205 -0.76 7.24 19.90
C THR A 205 -0.98 7.01 21.40
N SER A 206 0.03 6.53 22.14
CA SER A 206 -0.11 6.38 23.58
C SER A 206 -0.41 7.74 24.26
N LYS A 207 -1.32 7.73 25.24
CA LYS A 207 -1.72 8.96 25.96
C LYS A 207 -0.51 9.73 26.51
N GLY A 208 0.52 9.03 26.97
CA GLY A 208 1.75 9.67 27.48
C GLY A 208 2.53 10.40 26.41
N SER A 209 2.66 9.81 25.22
CA SER A 209 3.33 10.43 24.07
C SER A 209 2.56 11.62 23.52
N LEU A 210 1.24 11.49 23.38
CA LEU A 210 0.40 12.58 22.94
C LEU A 210 0.41 13.75 23.94
N LYS A 211 0.39 13.48 25.26
CA LYS A 211 0.54 14.53 26.30
C LYS A 211 1.87 15.28 26.19
N LYS A 212 2.95 14.59 25.81
CA LYS A 212 4.25 15.24 25.57
C LYS A 212 4.24 16.09 24.30
N LEU A 213 3.65 15.58 23.22
CA LEU A 213 3.51 16.30 21.95
C LEU A 213 2.73 17.62 22.15
N PHE A 214 1.69 17.60 22.98
CA PHE A 214 0.81 18.74 23.26
C PHE A 214 1.16 19.47 24.56
N LYS A 215 2.43 19.48 24.97
CA LYS A 215 2.87 19.99 26.29
C LYS A 215 2.31 21.38 26.60
N ASN A 216 2.24 22.28 25.63
CA ASN A 216 1.82 23.68 25.79
C ASN A 216 0.36 23.94 25.33
N LYS A 217 -0.42 22.87 25.02
CA LYS A 217 -1.77 22.95 24.48
C LYS A 217 -2.78 22.34 25.45
N SER A 218 -3.39 23.16 26.29
CA SER A 218 -4.24 22.67 27.38
C SER A 218 -5.57 22.09 26.93
N GLY A 219 -6.17 22.64 25.86
CA GLY A 219 -7.42 22.17 25.28
C GLY A 219 -7.30 20.75 24.73
N ALA A 220 -6.31 20.53 23.90
CA ALA A 220 -6.05 19.22 23.30
C ALA A 220 -5.78 18.13 24.35
N LYS A 221 -5.09 18.45 25.47
CA LYS A 221 -4.83 17.48 26.53
C LYS A 221 -6.09 16.94 27.20
N LYS A 222 -7.12 17.77 27.39
CA LYS A 222 -8.39 17.33 27.99
C LYS A 222 -9.10 16.30 27.11
N LEU A 223 -8.98 16.45 25.79
CA LEU A 223 -9.62 15.58 24.82
C LEU A 223 -9.00 14.17 24.72
N LEU A 224 -7.78 13.95 25.22
CA LEU A 224 -7.14 12.63 25.27
C LEU A 224 -7.84 11.61 26.19
N ASN A 225 -8.81 12.05 26.99
CA ASN A 225 -9.58 11.18 27.88
C ASN A 225 -10.93 10.74 27.26
N ILE A 226 -11.23 11.16 26.03
CA ILE A 226 -12.42 10.72 25.30
C ILE A 226 -12.33 9.21 25.04
N LYS A 227 -13.45 8.52 25.20
CA LYS A 227 -13.58 7.12 24.81
C LYS A 227 -13.77 7.05 23.30
N GLY A 228 -13.00 6.22 22.64
CA GLY A 228 -13.06 6.01 21.19
C GLY A 228 -11.85 5.22 20.72
N ASN A 229 -11.83 4.87 19.45
CA ASN A 229 -10.65 4.31 18.83
C ASN A 229 -9.59 5.40 18.56
N ASP A 230 -8.35 5.01 18.31
CA ASP A 230 -7.25 5.95 18.10
C ASP A 230 -7.53 6.96 16.98
N MET A 231 -8.18 6.54 15.90
CA MET A 231 -8.52 7.41 14.77
C MET A 231 -9.51 8.53 15.18
N GLU A 232 -10.55 8.18 15.92
CA GLU A 232 -11.54 9.17 16.42
C GLU A 232 -10.92 10.16 17.40
N ILE A 233 -10.13 9.65 18.35
CA ILE A 233 -9.42 10.47 19.32
C ILE A 233 -8.49 11.44 18.60
N LEU A 234 -7.72 10.98 17.62
CA LEU A 234 -6.79 11.82 16.86
C LEU A 234 -7.55 12.89 16.06
N LYS A 235 -8.65 12.56 15.39
CA LYS A 235 -9.49 13.54 14.69
C LYS A 235 -9.92 14.68 15.61
N VAL A 236 -10.51 14.33 16.76
CA VAL A 236 -11.00 15.34 17.73
C VAL A 236 -9.87 16.19 18.29
N VAL A 237 -8.77 15.57 18.68
CA VAL A 237 -7.62 16.26 19.28
C VAL A 237 -6.96 17.21 18.28
N PHE A 238 -6.72 16.76 17.04
CA PHE A 238 -6.07 17.60 16.03
C PHE A 238 -7.01 18.70 15.50
N THR A 239 -8.33 18.46 15.45
CA THR A 239 -9.31 19.53 15.18
C THR A 239 -9.26 20.62 16.23
N ALA A 240 -9.05 20.28 17.50
CA ALA A 240 -8.91 21.28 18.56
C ALA A 240 -7.57 22.02 18.49
N LEU A 241 -6.48 21.30 18.15
CA LEU A 241 -5.15 21.88 17.99
C LEU A 241 -5.06 22.90 16.85
N GLU A 242 -5.80 22.66 15.77
CA GLU A 242 -5.83 23.54 14.61
C GLU A 242 -6.39 24.94 14.98
N LYS A 243 -7.31 24.98 15.96
CA LYS A 243 -7.95 26.21 16.44
C LYS A 243 -7.14 26.98 17.48
N GLU A 244 -6.11 26.36 18.07
CA GLU A 244 -5.19 26.98 19.05
C GLU A 244 -3.94 27.54 18.36
#